data_0c84504b5da48e525a88b9120f08c54a
#
_entry.id   0c84504b5da48e525a88b9120f08c54a
#
_cell.length_a   1.000
_cell.length_b   1.000
_cell.length_c   1.000
_cell.angle_alpha   90.00
_cell.angle_beta   90.00
_cell.angle_gamma   90.00
#
_symmetry.space_group_name_H-M   'P 1'
#
loop_
_entity.id
_entity.type
_entity.pdbx_description
1 polymer ?
#
loop_
_entity_poly.entity_id
_entity_poly.type
_entity_poly.pdbx_seq_one_letter_code
_entity_poly.pdbx_strand_id
1 'polypeptide(L)'
;MAERHRVLVIGGGYGGLYAARELAKHDVDITLVDRRNHHLFSPLLYQVATGALTPSDIAQPLRLILRKQQNVRVLLAEAMSLDAEAGTVRIDDGTDLEYDSLIVATGTKHSYFGNDAWSEHAPGIKTLEDALQMRARILDAFENAELETDSAKQHDWMTFVIVGAGPTGVELAGSLCEIARDALPRDFRAINTEEALVYLVEGAERVLPTYPRSLSKAASRQLAQLGVTIRTRTMVTEIDGKGVTVRGTEGTETSRIPARTVLW
;
A
#
# COMPACT_ATOMS: atom_id res chain seq x y z
N MET A 1 42.99 -12.78 -15.02
CA MET A 1 42.18 -12.86 -13.78
C MET A 1 40.97 -13.67 -14.12
N ALA A 2 40.54 -14.62 -13.31
CA ALA A 2 39.29 -15.32 -13.56
C ALA A 2 38.14 -14.29 -13.52
N GLU A 3 37.22 -14.40 -14.47
CA GLU A 3 36.01 -13.56 -14.49
C GLU A 3 35.17 -13.87 -13.24
N ARG A 4 34.75 -12.85 -12.49
CA ARG A 4 33.96 -13.06 -11.27
C ARG A 4 32.57 -13.51 -11.65
N HIS A 5 31.98 -14.35 -10.83
CA HIS A 5 30.60 -14.80 -10.97
C HIS A 5 29.62 -13.61 -10.93
N ARG A 6 28.83 -13.44 -11.98
CA ARG A 6 27.90 -12.31 -12.15
C ARG A 6 26.54 -12.66 -11.57
N VAL A 7 26.09 -11.88 -10.59
CA VAL A 7 24.77 -12.03 -9.99
C VAL A 7 23.90 -10.85 -10.39
N LEU A 8 22.81 -11.13 -11.07
CA LEU A 8 21.79 -10.13 -11.41
C LEU A 8 20.64 -10.23 -10.41
N VAL A 9 20.27 -9.09 -9.80
CA VAL A 9 19.18 -8.98 -8.83
C VAL A 9 18.12 -8.04 -9.40
N ILE A 10 16.90 -8.53 -9.62
CA ILE A 10 15.78 -7.71 -10.11
C ILE A 10 14.88 -7.34 -8.93
N GLY A 11 14.83 -6.05 -8.60
CA GLY A 11 14.06 -5.48 -7.50
C GLY A 11 14.91 -5.09 -6.30
N GLY A 12 14.86 -3.80 -5.92
CA GLY A 12 15.55 -3.19 -4.77
C GLY A 12 14.71 -3.13 -3.49
N GLY A 13 13.62 -3.92 -3.43
CA GLY A 13 12.81 -4.11 -2.23
C GLY A 13 13.54 -4.90 -1.15
N TYR A 14 12.82 -5.43 -0.17
CA TYR A 14 13.42 -6.19 0.93
C TYR A 14 14.27 -7.37 0.43
N GLY A 15 13.68 -8.22 -0.42
CA GLY A 15 14.38 -9.44 -0.88
C GLY A 15 15.68 -9.11 -1.62
N GLY A 16 15.60 -8.22 -2.63
CA GLY A 16 16.77 -7.89 -3.45
C GLY A 16 17.83 -7.08 -2.72
N LEU A 17 17.44 -6.09 -1.91
CA LEU A 17 18.39 -5.30 -1.13
C LEU A 17 19.19 -6.18 -0.15
N TYR A 18 18.49 -7.04 0.61
CA TYR A 18 19.18 -7.92 1.58
C TYR A 18 20.01 -8.99 0.88
N ALA A 19 19.55 -9.53 -0.26
CA ALA A 19 20.36 -10.44 -1.08
C ALA A 19 21.63 -9.75 -1.59
N ALA A 20 21.53 -8.55 -2.15
CA ALA A 20 22.70 -7.80 -2.62
C ALA A 20 23.68 -7.49 -1.47
N ARG A 21 23.20 -7.12 -0.29
CA ARG A 21 24.04 -6.83 0.88
C ARG A 21 24.77 -8.08 1.40
N GLU A 22 24.11 -9.23 1.39
CA GLU A 22 24.73 -10.48 1.86
C GLU A 22 25.75 -10.98 0.86
N LEU A 23 25.39 -11.04 -0.43
CA LEU A 23 26.28 -11.46 -1.51
C LEU A 23 27.50 -10.55 -1.68
N ALA A 24 27.38 -9.26 -1.35
CA ALA A 24 28.51 -8.32 -1.41
C ALA A 24 29.70 -8.69 -0.51
N LYS A 25 29.53 -9.62 0.42
CA LYS A 25 30.60 -10.16 1.27
C LYS A 25 31.42 -11.25 0.57
N HIS A 26 31.05 -11.67 -0.62
CA HIS A 26 31.65 -12.74 -1.39
C HIS A 26 32.35 -12.20 -2.65
N ASP A 27 33.16 -13.00 -3.29
CA ASP A 27 33.89 -12.65 -4.52
C ASP A 27 32.99 -12.84 -5.77
N VAL A 28 32.01 -12.00 -5.88
CA VAL A 28 31.01 -11.94 -6.98
C VAL A 28 30.80 -10.50 -7.42
N ASP A 29 30.38 -10.29 -8.67
CA ASP A 29 29.96 -9.00 -9.17
C ASP A 29 28.43 -8.94 -9.22
N ILE A 30 27.83 -7.95 -8.55
CA ILE A 30 26.39 -7.85 -8.37
C ILE A 30 25.86 -6.66 -9.15
N THR A 31 24.85 -6.90 -10.01
CA THR A 31 24.05 -5.83 -10.63
C THR A 31 22.64 -5.89 -10.07
N LEU A 32 22.22 -4.83 -9.35
CA LEU A 32 20.87 -4.67 -8.86
C LEU A 32 20.12 -3.72 -9.77
N VAL A 33 19.02 -4.20 -10.35
CA VAL A 33 18.13 -3.45 -11.24
C VAL A 33 16.81 -3.17 -10.53
N ASP A 34 16.40 -1.92 -10.49
CA ASP A 34 15.06 -1.53 -10.00
C ASP A 34 14.54 -0.35 -10.83
N ARG A 35 13.25 -0.34 -11.11
CA ARG A 35 12.57 0.78 -11.80
C ARG A 35 12.46 2.02 -10.92
N ARG A 36 12.76 1.90 -9.61
CA ARG A 36 12.89 3.00 -8.66
C ARG A 36 14.30 3.06 -8.10
N ASN A 37 14.76 4.26 -7.80
CA ASN A 37 16.11 4.45 -7.26
C ASN A 37 16.19 4.38 -5.73
N HIS A 38 15.10 3.95 -5.07
CA HIS A 38 15.00 3.94 -3.62
C HIS A 38 14.46 2.62 -3.07
N HIS A 39 14.93 2.26 -1.90
CA HIS A 39 14.33 1.24 -1.06
C HIS A 39 13.19 1.85 -0.26
N LEU A 40 12.03 1.21 -0.28
CA LEU A 40 10.84 1.65 0.42
C LEU A 40 10.59 0.78 1.66
N PHE A 41 10.49 1.43 2.83
CA PHE A 41 10.02 0.76 4.05
C PHE A 41 8.49 0.69 4.05
N SER A 42 7.96 -0.24 3.26
CA SER A 42 6.52 -0.36 2.99
C SER A 42 5.61 -0.54 4.21
N PRO A 43 6.03 -1.08 5.36
CA PRO A 43 5.17 -1.14 6.55
C PRO A 43 4.69 0.22 7.05
N LEU A 44 5.38 1.31 6.74
CA LEU A 44 4.99 2.66 7.16
C LEU A 44 4.31 3.49 6.04
N LEU A 45 3.94 2.87 4.91
CA LEU A 45 3.23 3.58 3.84
C LEU A 45 1.92 4.20 4.31
N TYR A 46 1.20 3.54 5.21
CA TYR A 46 -0.03 4.07 5.76
C TYR A 46 0.19 5.40 6.52
N GLN A 47 1.33 5.58 7.17
CA GLN A 47 1.66 6.83 7.86
C GLN A 47 1.96 7.98 6.88
N VAL A 48 2.48 7.68 5.69
CA VAL A 48 2.59 8.68 4.62
C VAL A 48 1.21 9.01 4.06
N ALA A 49 0.36 8.00 3.84
CA ALA A 49 -1.00 8.18 3.36
C ALA A 49 -1.88 8.98 4.34
N THR A 50 -1.59 8.91 5.62
CA THR A 50 -2.30 9.64 6.68
C THR A 50 -1.57 10.92 7.13
N GLY A 51 -0.43 11.26 6.50
CA GLY A 51 0.29 12.49 6.78
C GLY A 51 1.14 12.51 8.03
N ALA A 52 1.24 11.39 8.77
CA ALA A 52 2.06 11.29 9.97
C ALA A 52 3.57 11.25 9.66
N LEU A 53 3.95 10.75 8.47
CA LEU A 53 5.31 10.73 7.98
C LEU A 53 5.43 11.39 6.61
N THR A 54 6.66 11.83 6.28
CA THR A 54 7.00 12.27 4.94
C THR A 54 7.53 11.11 4.09
N PRO A 55 7.48 11.17 2.74
CA PRO A 55 8.08 10.16 1.87
C PRO A 55 9.55 9.88 2.18
N SER A 56 10.32 10.90 2.54
CA SER A 56 11.75 10.79 2.86
C SER A 56 12.05 10.01 4.15
N ASP A 57 11.07 9.89 5.06
CA ASP A 57 11.24 9.13 6.29
C ASP A 57 11.28 7.62 6.04
N ILE A 58 10.64 7.15 4.96
CA ILE A 58 10.47 5.73 4.66
C ILE A 58 11.11 5.28 3.34
N ALA A 59 11.66 6.22 2.54
CA ALA A 59 12.30 5.91 1.26
C ALA A 59 13.74 6.41 1.26
N GLN A 60 14.70 5.49 1.10
CA GLN A 60 16.12 5.81 1.04
C GLN A 60 16.73 5.39 -0.30
N PRO A 61 17.59 6.24 -0.93
CA PRO A 61 18.24 5.88 -2.18
C PRO A 61 19.04 4.58 -2.07
N LEU A 62 18.81 3.63 -2.98
CA LEU A 62 19.53 2.34 -3.03
C LEU A 62 21.04 2.55 -3.10
N ARG A 63 21.51 3.52 -3.90
CA ARG A 63 22.93 3.86 -4.02
C ARG A 63 23.53 4.35 -2.71
N LEU A 64 22.77 5.05 -1.86
CA LEU A 64 23.21 5.50 -0.56
C LEU A 64 23.35 4.32 0.40
N ILE A 65 22.37 3.41 0.40
CA ILE A 65 22.38 2.22 1.25
C ILE A 65 23.54 1.31 0.90
N LEU A 66 23.80 1.12 -0.41
CA LEU A 66 24.81 0.18 -0.94
C LEU A 66 26.18 0.83 -1.23
N ARG A 67 26.40 2.09 -0.85
CA ARG A 67 27.63 2.85 -1.21
C ARG A 67 28.94 2.24 -0.72
N LYS A 68 28.90 1.39 0.31
CA LYS A 68 30.09 0.74 0.87
C LYS A 68 30.43 -0.59 0.18
N GLN A 69 29.51 -1.16 -0.58
CA GLN A 69 29.68 -2.41 -1.32
C GLN A 69 30.28 -2.10 -2.70
N GLN A 70 31.62 -2.29 -2.84
CA GLN A 70 32.35 -1.93 -4.06
C GLN A 70 32.04 -2.84 -5.27
N ASN A 71 31.55 -4.05 -5.01
CA ASN A 71 31.15 -5.04 -6.01
C ASN A 71 29.65 -5.04 -6.31
N VAL A 72 28.92 -3.99 -5.87
CA VAL A 72 27.50 -3.81 -6.18
C VAL A 72 27.29 -2.61 -7.08
N ARG A 73 26.76 -2.85 -8.27
CA ARG A 73 26.29 -1.84 -9.21
C ARG A 73 24.76 -1.75 -9.14
N VAL A 74 24.22 -0.54 -8.98
CA VAL A 74 22.77 -0.30 -9.01
C VAL A 74 22.39 0.35 -10.35
N LEU A 75 21.40 -0.19 -11.04
CA LEU A 75 20.83 0.35 -12.27
C LEU A 75 19.37 0.78 -12.01
N LEU A 76 19.05 2.00 -12.41
CA LEU A 76 17.66 2.47 -12.51
C LEU A 76 17.15 2.09 -13.89
N ALA A 77 16.42 0.99 -13.96
CA ALA A 77 15.87 0.43 -15.21
C ALA A 77 14.72 -0.53 -14.90
N GLU A 78 13.88 -0.80 -15.87
CA GLU A 78 12.83 -1.80 -15.79
C GLU A 78 13.25 -3.09 -16.53
N ALA A 79 13.15 -4.24 -15.85
CA ALA A 79 13.37 -5.54 -16.48
C ALA A 79 12.14 -5.90 -17.32
N MET A 80 12.31 -6.00 -18.65
CA MET A 80 11.24 -6.20 -19.62
C MET A 80 11.02 -7.66 -19.97
N SER A 81 12.11 -8.41 -20.15
CA SER A 81 12.05 -9.84 -20.50
C SER A 81 13.24 -10.59 -19.95
N LEU A 82 13.04 -11.89 -19.75
CA LEU A 82 14.05 -12.85 -19.28
C LEU A 82 14.23 -13.94 -20.33
N ASP A 83 15.46 -14.19 -20.75
CA ASP A 83 15.87 -15.37 -21.47
C ASP A 83 16.77 -16.24 -20.57
N ALA A 84 16.17 -17.30 -20.05
CA ALA A 84 16.86 -18.19 -19.09
C ALA A 84 17.87 -19.12 -19.81
N GLU A 85 17.69 -19.41 -21.08
CA GLU A 85 18.61 -20.24 -21.87
C GLU A 85 19.87 -19.46 -22.26
N ALA A 86 19.68 -18.20 -22.68
CA ALA A 86 20.78 -17.29 -23.00
C ALA A 86 21.44 -16.70 -21.76
N GLY A 87 20.83 -16.80 -20.56
CA GLY A 87 21.33 -16.18 -19.33
C GLY A 87 21.31 -14.65 -19.38
N THR A 88 20.24 -14.06 -19.96
CA THR A 88 20.12 -12.61 -20.14
C THR A 88 18.79 -12.06 -19.64
N VAL A 89 18.80 -10.79 -19.20
CA VAL A 89 17.60 -9.99 -18.92
C VAL A 89 17.68 -8.72 -19.75
N ARG A 90 16.64 -8.45 -20.54
CA ARG A 90 16.50 -7.20 -21.30
C ARG A 90 15.86 -6.13 -20.43
N ILE A 91 16.47 -4.95 -20.42
CA ILE A 91 15.93 -3.77 -19.75
C ILE A 91 15.27 -2.81 -20.75
N ASP A 92 14.59 -1.79 -20.24
CA ASP A 92 13.71 -0.85 -20.97
C ASP A 92 14.43 -0.02 -22.06
N ASP A 93 15.75 0.16 -21.99
CA ASP A 93 16.55 0.81 -23.03
C ASP A 93 17.00 -0.16 -24.17
N GLY A 94 16.60 -1.43 -24.07
CA GLY A 94 16.94 -2.48 -25.03
C GLY A 94 18.26 -3.20 -24.74
N THR A 95 18.99 -2.84 -23.67
CA THR A 95 20.22 -3.51 -23.27
C THR A 95 19.94 -4.88 -22.70
N ASP A 96 20.74 -5.88 -23.08
CA ASP A 96 20.75 -7.20 -22.48
C ASP A 96 21.81 -7.26 -21.38
N LEU A 97 21.39 -7.61 -20.17
CA LEU A 97 22.25 -7.82 -19.01
C LEU A 97 22.51 -9.32 -18.85
N GLU A 98 23.75 -9.73 -18.99
CA GLU A 98 24.18 -11.13 -18.79
C GLU A 98 24.33 -11.45 -17.32
N TYR A 99 24.05 -12.69 -16.93
CA TYR A 99 24.23 -13.20 -15.58
C TYR A 99 24.62 -14.67 -15.54
N ASP A 100 25.31 -15.07 -14.47
CA ASP A 100 25.58 -16.47 -14.14
C ASP A 100 24.56 -16.97 -13.10
N SER A 101 24.02 -16.06 -12.25
CA SER A 101 22.92 -16.32 -11.34
C SER A 101 21.93 -15.16 -11.32
N LEU A 102 20.64 -15.47 -11.27
CA LEU A 102 19.54 -14.49 -11.23
C LEU A 102 18.73 -14.60 -9.95
N ILE A 103 18.49 -13.46 -9.31
CA ILE A 103 17.56 -13.33 -8.18
C ILE A 103 16.40 -12.46 -8.62
N VAL A 104 15.18 -13.03 -8.66
CA VAL A 104 13.94 -12.31 -8.97
C VAL A 104 13.26 -11.91 -7.67
N ALA A 105 13.33 -10.61 -7.33
CA ALA A 105 12.79 -10.03 -6.09
C ALA A 105 11.84 -8.86 -6.38
N THR A 106 10.98 -9.00 -7.41
CA THR A 106 10.12 -7.95 -7.94
C THR A 106 8.94 -7.56 -7.04
N GLY A 107 8.74 -8.28 -5.92
CA GLY A 107 7.67 -8.01 -4.96
C GLY A 107 6.29 -8.47 -5.47
N THR A 108 5.24 -7.84 -4.92
CA THR A 108 3.84 -8.17 -5.22
C THR A 108 3.06 -6.90 -5.56
N LYS A 109 2.03 -7.05 -6.38
CA LYS A 109 1.01 -6.02 -6.61
C LYS A 109 -0.24 -6.35 -5.79
N HIS A 110 -1.08 -5.34 -5.52
CA HIS A 110 -2.43 -5.59 -5.01
C HIS A 110 -3.29 -6.24 -6.11
N SER A 111 -4.32 -6.95 -5.69
CA SER A 111 -5.27 -7.62 -6.59
C SER A 111 -6.68 -7.17 -6.26
N TYR A 112 -7.46 -6.88 -7.28
CA TYR A 112 -8.90 -6.60 -7.14
C TYR A 112 -9.75 -7.85 -7.43
N PHE A 113 -9.13 -9.04 -7.41
CA PHE A 113 -9.79 -10.32 -7.60
C PHE A 113 -10.64 -10.39 -8.90
N GLY A 114 -10.11 -9.83 -9.98
CA GLY A 114 -10.77 -9.79 -11.29
C GLY A 114 -11.64 -8.54 -11.52
N ASN A 115 -11.72 -7.62 -10.56
CA ASN A 115 -12.48 -6.37 -10.67
C ASN A 115 -11.55 -5.16 -10.84
N ASP A 116 -10.62 -5.22 -11.79
CA ASP A 116 -9.54 -4.23 -11.95
C ASP A 116 -10.06 -2.79 -12.17
N ALA A 117 -11.28 -2.63 -12.70
CA ALA A 117 -11.95 -1.33 -12.81
C ALA A 117 -12.17 -0.64 -11.45
N TRP A 118 -12.18 -1.37 -10.33
CA TRP A 118 -12.30 -0.77 -9.01
C TRP A 118 -11.09 0.10 -8.63
N SER A 119 -9.94 -0.10 -9.29
CA SER A 119 -8.73 0.70 -9.06
C SER A 119 -8.95 2.20 -9.26
N GLU A 120 -9.87 2.59 -10.14
CA GLU A 120 -10.24 3.99 -10.38
C GLU A 120 -10.85 4.64 -9.12
N HIS A 121 -11.67 3.89 -8.39
CA HIS A 121 -12.44 4.39 -7.26
C HIS A 121 -11.84 4.01 -5.89
N ALA A 122 -11.09 2.91 -5.83
CA ALA A 122 -10.50 2.38 -4.61
C ALA A 122 -9.01 2.10 -4.81
N PRO A 123 -8.13 3.11 -4.72
CA PRO A 123 -6.70 2.91 -4.86
C PRO A 123 -6.15 2.01 -3.75
N GLY A 124 -5.28 1.09 -4.16
CA GLY A 124 -4.48 0.31 -3.22
C GLY A 124 -3.23 1.06 -2.76
N ILE A 125 -2.50 0.50 -1.79
CA ILE A 125 -1.28 1.11 -1.26
C ILE A 125 -0.10 0.12 -1.31
N LYS A 126 0.84 0.35 -2.24
CA LYS A 126 2.08 -0.45 -2.41
C LYS A 126 3.30 0.42 -2.70
N THR A 127 3.11 1.65 -3.14
CA THR A 127 4.16 2.57 -3.56
C THR A 127 4.02 3.91 -2.86
N LEU A 128 5.05 4.76 -2.93
CA LEU A 128 4.97 6.13 -2.42
C LEU A 128 3.91 6.94 -3.16
N GLU A 129 3.82 6.74 -4.47
CA GLU A 129 2.85 7.42 -5.32
C GLU A 129 1.43 7.08 -4.89
N ASP A 130 1.16 5.79 -4.59
CA ASP A 130 -0.14 5.34 -4.06
C ASP A 130 -0.44 6.01 -2.71
N ALA A 131 0.53 6.07 -1.81
CA ALA A 131 0.35 6.68 -0.49
C ALA A 131 0.06 8.19 -0.59
N LEU A 132 0.74 8.90 -1.48
CA LEU A 132 0.49 10.33 -1.73
C LEU A 132 -0.87 10.58 -2.38
N GLN A 133 -1.27 9.73 -3.34
CA GLN A 133 -2.60 9.79 -3.94
C GLN A 133 -3.70 9.52 -2.90
N MET A 134 -3.49 8.53 -2.05
CA MET A 134 -4.42 8.20 -0.96
C MET A 134 -4.53 9.37 0.03
N ARG A 135 -3.39 9.99 0.40
CA ARG A 135 -3.35 11.19 1.24
C ARG A 135 -4.16 12.34 0.64
N ALA A 136 -3.95 12.61 -0.65
CA ALA A 136 -4.72 13.65 -1.34
C ALA A 136 -6.22 13.36 -1.27
N ARG A 137 -6.66 12.13 -1.58
CA ARG A 137 -8.08 11.75 -1.50
C ARG A 137 -8.68 11.89 -0.10
N ILE A 138 -7.92 11.54 0.95
CA ILE A 138 -8.39 11.68 2.34
C ILE A 138 -8.60 13.16 2.69
N LEU A 139 -7.62 14.01 2.39
CA LEU A 139 -7.71 15.43 2.71
C LEU A 139 -8.77 16.14 1.84
N ASP A 140 -8.80 15.86 0.53
CA ASP A 140 -9.80 16.40 -0.38
C ASP A 140 -11.23 16.02 0.05
N ALA A 141 -11.44 14.88 0.71
CA ALA A 141 -12.75 14.51 1.23
C ALA A 141 -13.24 15.49 2.31
N PHE A 142 -12.38 15.89 3.23
CA PHE A 142 -12.72 16.89 4.25
C PHE A 142 -12.90 18.28 3.65
N GLU A 143 -12.06 18.68 2.69
CA GLU A 143 -12.20 19.94 1.99
C GLU A 143 -13.53 20.03 1.20
N ASN A 144 -13.91 18.96 0.52
CA ASN A 144 -15.21 18.90 -0.18
C ASN A 144 -16.38 18.87 0.80
N ALA A 145 -16.25 18.22 1.95
CA ALA A 145 -17.27 18.24 3.00
C ALA A 145 -17.47 19.65 3.56
N GLU A 146 -16.38 20.43 3.75
CA GLU A 146 -16.45 21.84 4.22
C GLU A 146 -17.20 22.74 3.24
N LEU A 147 -17.08 22.47 1.93
CA LEU A 147 -17.74 23.23 0.86
C LEU A 147 -19.18 22.78 0.60
N GLU A 148 -19.55 21.56 0.99
CA GLU A 148 -20.87 20.98 0.66
C GLU A 148 -21.95 21.55 1.61
N THR A 149 -23.09 21.96 1.02
CA THR A 149 -24.23 22.53 1.77
C THR A 149 -25.34 21.52 2.01
N ASP A 150 -25.37 20.43 1.24
CA ASP A 150 -26.31 19.31 1.42
C ASP A 150 -25.76 18.36 2.49
N SER A 151 -26.44 18.27 3.62
CA SER A 151 -25.98 17.47 4.76
C SER A 151 -25.82 15.97 4.44
N ALA A 152 -26.62 15.42 3.53
CA ALA A 152 -26.49 14.02 3.13
C ALA A 152 -25.21 13.80 2.30
N LYS A 153 -24.91 14.71 1.38
CA LYS A 153 -23.68 14.65 0.60
C LYS A 153 -22.43 14.97 1.44
N GLN A 154 -22.56 15.90 2.39
CA GLN A 154 -21.50 16.19 3.36
C GLN A 154 -21.14 14.94 4.18
N HIS A 155 -22.15 14.18 4.60
CA HIS A 155 -21.96 12.90 5.27
C HIS A 155 -21.26 11.86 4.37
N ASP A 156 -21.63 11.79 3.07
CA ASP A 156 -20.96 10.91 2.11
C ASP A 156 -19.46 11.24 1.95
N TRP A 157 -19.10 12.54 1.98
CA TRP A 157 -17.71 13.00 1.94
C TRP A 157 -16.92 12.62 3.20
N MET A 158 -17.56 12.67 4.37
CA MET A 158 -16.97 12.29 5.65
C MET A 158 -17.06 10.78 5.94
N THR A 159 -17.54 9.98 4.98
CA THR A 159 -17.58 8.52 5.08
C THR A 159 -16.42 7.89 4.31
N PHE A 160 -15.62 7.10 5.00
CA PHE A 160 -14.45 6.40 4.49
C PHE A 160 -14.66 4.89 4.57
N VAL A 161 -14.40 4.18 3.48
CA VAL A 161 -14.51 2.71 3.46
C VAL A 161 -13.14 2.12 3.15
N ILE A 162 -12.63 1.28 4.05
CA ILE A 162 -11.39 0.55 3.89
C ILE A 162 -11.74 -0.91 3.65
N VAL A 163 -11.26 -1.47 2.54
CA VAL A 163 -11.54 -2.84 2.12
C VAL A 163 -10.34 -3.73 2.44
N GLY A 164 -10.60 -4.75 3.27
CA GLY A 164 -9.57 -5.67 3.78
C GLY A 164 -9.06 -5.29 5.16
N ALA A 165 -9.23 -6.19 6.14
CA ALA A 165 -8.78 -6.02 7.52
C ALA A 165 -7.50 -6.80 7.83
N GLY A 166 -6.57 -6.85 6.87
CA GLY A 166 -5.17 -7.19 7.09
C GLY A 166 -4.42 -6.09 7.84
N PRO A 167 -3.10 -6.22 8.09
CA PRO A 167 -2.32 -5.23 8.83
C PRO A 167 -2.49 -3.81 8.29
N THR A 168 -2.32 -3.61 6.98
CA THR A 168 -2.43 -2.28 6.34
C THR A 168 -3.80 -1.64 6.54
N GLY A 169 -4.89 -2.40 6.35
CA GLY A 169 -6.25 -1.86 6.52
C GLY A 169 -6.56 -1.51 7.98
N VAL A 170 -6.08 -2.32 8.93
CA VAL A 170 -6.23 -2.05 10.37
C VAL A 170 -5.48 -0.78 10.78
N GLU A 171 -4.23 -0.64 10.33
CA GLU A 171 -3.38 0.53 10.59
C GLU A 171 -3.98 1.80 9.96
N LEU A 172 -4.40 1.70 8.70
CA LEU A 172 -5.00 2.82 7.97
C LEU A 172 -6.33 3.27 8.63
N ALA A 173 -7.19 2.32 9.04
CA ALA A 173 -8.45 2.63 9.71
C ALA A 173 -8.25 3.35 11.05
N GLY A 174 -7.28 2.88 11.85
CA GLY A 174 -6.94 3.52 13.11
C GLY A 174 -6.43 4.94 12.90
N SER A 175 -5.43 5.10 12.03
CA SER A 175 -4.82 6.42 11.77
C SER A 175 -5.80 7.41 11.13
N LEU A 176 -6.73 6.95 10.31
CA LEU A 176 -7.76 7.84 9.75
C LEU A 176 -8.71 8.39 10.83
N CYS A 177 -9.10 7.55 11.79
CA CYS A 177 -9.88 8.02 12.94
C CYS A 177 -9.10 9.02 13.81
N GLU A 178 -7.81 8.79 14.03
CA GLU A 178 -6.94 9.71 14.78
C GLU A 178 -6.82 11.06 14.07
N ILE A 179 -6.63 11.07 12.74
CA ILE A 179 -6.60 12.32 11.97
C ILE A 179 -7.92 13.08 12.13
N ALA A 180 -9.04 12.42 11.92
CA ALA A 180 -10.36 13.05 11.94
C ALA A 180 -10.71 13.63 13.33
N ARG A 181 -10.25 12.99 14.42
CA ARG A 181 -10.61 13.33 15.79
C ARG A 181 -9.59 14.17 16.55
N ASP A 182 -8.30 14.02 16.22
CA ASP A 182 -7.24 14.66 17.00
C ASP A 182 -6.53 15.77 16.20
N ALA A 183 -6.32 15.57 14.88
CA ALA A 183 -5.57 16.52 14.07
C ALA A 183 -6.43 17.61 13.42
N LEU A 184 -7.56 17.24 12.80
CA LEU A 184 -8.37 18.14 11.97
C LEU A 184 -9.45 18.98 12.70
N PRO A 185 -9.92 18.70 13.92
CA PRO A 185 -11.09 19.40 14.50
C PRO A 185 -10.95 20.91 14.59
N ARG A 186 -9.73 21.43 14.59
CA ARG A 186 -9.44 22.87 14.68
C ARG A 186 -9.29 23.56 13.34
N ASP A 187 -9.18 22.81 12.27
CA ASP A 187 -8.87 23.34 10.93
C ASP A 187 -10.13 23.71 10.17
N PHE A 188 -11.20 22.96 10.34
CA PHE A 188 -12.48 23.14 9.65
C PHE A 188 -13.51 23.97 10.47
N ARG A 189 -14.48 24.59 9.80
CA ARG A 189 -15.47 25.49 10.44
C ARG A 189 -16.92 25.08 10.13
N ALA A 190 -17.20 24.56 8.93
CA ALA A 190 -18.54 24.16 8.51
C ALA A 190 -18.85 22.69 8.84
N ILE A 191 -17.83 21.88 9.07
CA ILE A 191 -17.97 20.46 9.43
C ILE A 191 -17.41 20.17 10.82
N ASN A 192 -17.95 19.11 11.44
CA ASN A 192 -17.33 18.47 12.60
C ASN A 192 -16.61 17.20 12.15
N THR A 193 -15.28 17.25 12.01
CA THR A 193 -14.48 16.12 11.54
C THR A 193 -14.52 14.90 12.46
N GLU A 194 -14.86 15.08 13.76
CA GLU A 194 -15.04 13.97 14.71
C GLU A 194 -16.22 13.06 14.37
N GLU A 195 -17.18 13.55 13.53
CA GLU A 195 -18.32 12.79 13.03
C GLU A 195 -17.98 11.92 11.82
N ALA A 196 -16.73 11.95 11.34
CA ALA A 196 -16.30 11.10 10.24
C ALA A 196 -16.52 9.61 10.55
N LEU A 197 -17.10 8.90 9.59
CA LEU A 197 -17.35 7.48 9.67
C LEU A 197 -16.26 6.69 8.96
N VAL A 198 -15.63 5.78 9.66
CA VAL A 198 -14.62 4.87 9.10
C VAL A 198 -15.13 3.44 9.17
N TYR A 199 -15.42 2.87 8.01
CA TYR A 199 -15.82 1.47 7.85
C TYR A 199 -14.60 0.64 7.46
N LEU A 200 -14.37 -0.47 8.19
CA LEU A 200 -13.40 -1.50 7.83
C LEU A 200 -14.15 -2.76 7.43
N VAL A 201 -14.15 -3.09 6.13
CA VAL A 201 -14.91 -4.20 5.55
C VAL A 201 -13.98 -5.38 5.29
N GLU A 202 -14.34 -6.58 5.79
CA GLU A 202 -13.54 -7.79 5.70
C GLU A 202 -14.39 -9.00 5.36
N GLY A 203 -13.99 -9.77 4.36
CA GLY A 203 -14.67 -11.01 3.98
C GLY A 203 -14.49 -12.14 4.99
N ALA A 204 -13.38 -12.18 5.71
CA ALA A 204 -13.12 -13.17 6.75
C ALA A 204 -13.95 -12.93 8.01
N GLU A 205 -13.97 -13.93 8.91
CA GLU A 205 -14.72 -13.87 10.18
C GLU A 205 -14.18 -12.83 11.19
N ARG A 206 -12.95 -12.33 11.00
CA ARG A 206 -12.26 -11.46 11.97
C ARG A 206 -11.21 -10.59 11.30
N VAL A 207 -10.87 -9.49 11.93
CA VAL A 207 -9.71 -8.68 11.53
C VAL A 207 -8.41 -9.45 11.78
N LEU A 208 -7.35 -9.14 11.03
CA LEU A 208 -6.05 -9.80 11.12
C LEU A 208 -6.19 -11.35 11.10
N PRO A 209 -6.80 -11.92 10.06
CA PRO A 209 -7.19 -13.36 10.07
C PRO A 209 -5.99 -14.31 10.18
N THR A 210 -4.80 -13.88 9.77
CA THR A 210 -3.55 -14.66 9.83
C THR A 210 -2.85 -14.60 11.20
N TYR A 211 -3.32 -13.74 12.11
CA TYR A 211 -2.74 -13.57 13.44
C TYR A 211 -3.47 -14.44 14.48
N PRO A 212 -2.86 -14.69 15.66
CA PRO A 212 -3.53 -15.37 16.78
C PRO A 212 -4.86 -14.69 17.15
N ARG A 213 -5.88 -15.47 17.51
CA ARG A 213 -7.23 -14.96 17.85
C ARG A 213 -7.22 -13.92 18.98
N SER A 214 -6.29 -14.02 19.93
CA SER A 214 -6.12 -13.03 21.01
C SER A 214 -5.73 -11.66 20.47
N LEU A 215 -4.81 -11.60 19.51
CA LEU A 215 -4.38 -10.34 18.86
C LEU A 215 -5.49 -9.76 17.97
N SER A 216 -6.20 -10.60 17.22
CA SER A 216 -7.37 -10.19 16.44
C SER A 216 -8.45 -9.54 17.35
N LYS A 217 -8.75 -10.16 18.50
CA LYS A 217 -9.68 -9.59 19.48
C LYS A 217 -9.19 -8.26 20.06
N ALA A 218 -7.90 -8.15 20.36
CA ALA A 218 -7.31 -6.92 20.88
C ALA A 218 -7.42 -5.79 19.83
N ALA A 219 -7.03 -6.06 18.57
CA ALA A 219 -7.14 -5.11 17.46
C ALA A 219 -8.59 -4.64 17.24
N SER A 220 -9.56 -5.58 17.20
CA SER A 220 -10.98 -5.23 17.05
C SER A 220 -11.46 -4.28 18.15
N ARG A 221 -11.06 -4.53 19.41
CA ARG A 221 -11.45 -3.70 20.53
C ARG A 221 -10.83 -2.30 20.44
N GLN A 222 -9.54 -2.20 20.10
CA GLN A 222 -8.85 -0.93 19.94
C GLN A 222 -9.46 -0.12 18.79
N LEU A 223 -9.69 -0.74 17.63
CA LEU A 223 -10.34 -0.08 16.50
C LEU A 223 -11.75 0.45 16.87
N ALA A 224 -12.55 -0.35 17.58
CA ALA A 224 -13.87 0.08 18.03
C ALA A 224 -13.78 1.27 19.02
N GLN A 225 -12.78 1.30 19.89
CA GLN A 225 -12.53 2.43 20.79
C GLN A 225 -12.13 3.71 20.03
N LEU A 226 -11.38 3.56 18.93
CA LEU A 226 -11.07 4.66 18.00
C LEU A 226 -12.29 5.08 17.14
N GLY A 227 -13.40 4.33 17.16
CA GLY A 227 -14.62 4.62 16.43
C GLY A 227 -14.71 4.00 15.04
N VAL A 228 -13.85 3.03 14.72
CA VAL A 228 -13.95 2.26 13.47
C VAL A 228 -15.15 1.33 13.53
N THR A 229 -15.99 1.37 12.51
CA THR A 229 -17.08 0.41 12.30
C THR A 229 -16.56 -0.80 11.53
N ILE A 230 -16.37 -1.92 12.23
CA ILE A 230 -15.84 -3.15 11.64
C ILE A 230 -16.99 -3.99 11.10
N ARG A 231 -16.92 -4.38 9.81
CA ARG A 231 -17.84 -5.31 9.15
C ARG A 231 -17.09 -6.55 8.67
N THR A 232 -17.00 -7.56 9.50
CA THR A 232 -16.47 -8.89 9.13
C THR A 232 -17.53 -9.74 8.45
N ARG A 233 -17.13 -10.84 7.81
CA ARG A 233 -18.01 -11.72 7.00
C ARG A 233 -18.81 -10.93 5.95
N THR A 234 -18.19 -9.88 5.41
CA THR A 234 -18.82 -8.95 4.49
C THR A 234 -17.93 -8.76 3.28
N MET A 235 -18.44 -9.14 2.12
CA MET A 235 -17.76 -9.00 0.84
C MET A 235 -18.21 -7.72 0.13
N VAL A 236 -17.27 -6.98 -0.42
CA VAL A 236 -17.55 -5.91 -1.38
C VAL A 236 -17.91 -6.57 -2.72
N THR A 237 -19.02 -6.16 -3.30
CA THR A 237 -19.52 -6.69 -4.59
C THR A 237 -19.52 -5.65 -5.70
N GLU A 238 -19.46 -4.36 -5.35
CA GLU A 238 -19.37 -3.26 -6.30
C GLU A 238 -18.71 -2.05 -5.66
N ILE A 239 -17.89 -1.32 -6.42
CA ILE A 239 -17.28 -0.05 -6.03
C ILE A 239 -17.51 0.95 -7.18
N ASP A 240 -17.99 2.14 -6.85
CA ASP A 240 -18.10 3.27 -7.78
C ASP A 240 -17.77 4.61 -7.10
N GLY A 241 -17.89 5.72 -7.83
CA GLY A 241 -17.59 7.07 -7.30
C GLY A 241 -18.57 7.57 -6.22
N LYS A 242 -19.54 6.75 -5.80
CA LYS A 242 -20.56 7.10 -4.78
C LYS A 242 -20.55 6.13 -3.59
N GLY A 243 -19.65 5.15 -3.55
CA GLY A 243 -19.49 4.24 -2.42
C GLY A 243 -19.33 2.79 -2.80
N VAL A 244 -19.69 1.90 -1.87
CA VAL A 244 -19.53 0.45 -2.03
C VAL A 244 -20.85 -0.27 -1.80
N THR A 245 -21.10 -1.31 -2.58
CA THR A 245 -22.14 -2.29 -2.30
C THR A 245 -21.50 -3.49 -1.61
N VAL A 246 -22.07 -3.91 -0.49
CA VAL A 246 -21.56 -5.02 0.31
C VAL A 246 -22.62 -6.09 0.50
N ARG A 247 -22.16 -7.33 0.69
CA ARG A 247 -23.02 -8.50 0.94
C ARG A 247 -22.41 -9.35 2.04
N GLY A 248 -23.23 -9.86 2.95
CA GLY A 248 -22.79 -10.85 3.91
C GLY A 248 -22.34 -12.15 3.23
N THR A 249 -21.30 -12.81 3.75
CA THR A 249 -20.77 -14.04 3.17
C THR A 249 -21.76 -15.22 3.22
N GLU A 250 -22.70 -15.19 4.16
CA GLU A 250 -23.71 -16.24 4.36
C GLU A 250 -25.10 -15.86 3.79
N GLY A 251 -25.21 -14.69 3.15
CA GLY A 251 -26.48 -14.15 2.65
C GLY A 251 -26.43 -13.69 1.20
N THR A 252 -27.61 -13.42 0.65
CA THR A 252 -27.78 -12.83 -0.69
C THR A 252 -28.15 -11.35 -0.65
N GLU A 253 -28.53 -10.87 0.53
CA GLU A 253 -28.95 -9.48 0.71
C GLU A 253 -27.74 -8.53 0.60
N THR A 254 -27.90 -7.49 -0.18
CA THR A 254 -26.89 -6.46 -0.37
C THR A 254 -27.29 -5.18 0.34
N SER A 255 -26.31 -4.43 0.82
CA SER A 255 -26.51 -3.08 1.35
C SER A 255 -25.50 -2.12 0.76
N ARG A 256 -25.89 -0.85 0.64
CA ARG A 256 -25.02 0.22 0.14
C ARG A 256 -24.44 1.00 1.31
N ILE A 257 -23.15 1.32 1.22
CA ILE A 257 -22.47 2.29 2.08
C ILE A 257 -22.12 3.47 1.17
N PRO A 258 -22.86 4.61 1.26
CA PRO A 258 -22.50 5.81 0.54
C PRO A 258 -21.17 6.34 1.07
N ALA A 259 -20.23 6.63 0.17
CA ALA A 259 -18.91 7.15 0.53
C ALA A 259 -18.22 7.73 -0.71
N ARG A 260 -17.45 8.79 -0.55
CA ARG A 260 -16.64 9.36 -1.64
C ARG A 260 -15.20 8.86 -1.62
N THR A 261 -14.77 8.28 -0.50
CA THR A 261 -13.43 7.75 -0.35
C THR A 261 -13.48 6.27 -0.01
N VAL A 262 -13.01 5.46 -0.94
CA VAL A 262 -12.83 4.02 -0.78
C VAL A 262 -11.34 3.71 -0.93
N LEU A 263 -10.79 2.92 -0.02
CA LEU A 263 -9.36 2.57 0.06
C LEU A 263 -9.24 1.04 0.05
N TRP A 264 -8.30 0.50 -0.79
CA TRP A 264 -8.13 -0.94 -1.00
C TRP A 264 -6.84 -1.49 -0.40
#